data_63fc3670dec952ada21e085bc2a719d5
#
_entry.id   63fc3670dec952ada21e085bc2a719d5
#
_cell.length_a   1.000
_cell.length_b   1.000
_cell.length_c   1.000
_cell.angle_alpha   90.00
_cell.angle_beta   90.00
_cell.angle_gamma   90.00
#
_symmetry.space_group_name_H-M   'P 1'
#
loop_
_entity.id
_entity.type
_entity.pdbx_description
1 polymer ?
#
loop_
_entity_poly.entity_id
_entity_poly.type
_entity_poly.pdbx_seq_one_letter_code
_entity_poly.pdbx_strand_id
1 'polypeptide(L)'
;KIACEACLRGEIPPPSADEKESPYAPQVIPADIAFLMTSALKDVIRYGTGSQASILNRRDLAGKTGTTSDYVDTWFTGFNSNLVATVWIGFDQPSSVLEYGAKAALPMWIDFMRVALQGQPEKTMPQPNDIVTASIDPISGNLLPSGTPGSILEYFRKNDLLRAPIQEDSVTFNTTDNSNTVTDPTENSTQSETKPQSNKEAGEPLF
;
A
#
# COMPACT_ATOMS: atom_id res chain seq x y z
N LYS A 1 4.11 7.29 25.87
CA LYS A 1 4.61 6.49 27.00
C LYS A 1 5.69 5.58 26.47
N ILE A 2 6.88 5.66 27.02
CA ILE A 2 8.01 4.77 26.71
C ILE A 2 7.62 3.37 27.16
N ALA A 3 7.80 2.40 26.31
CA ALA A 3 7.24 1.07 26.45
C ALA A 3 7.72 0.33 27.73
N CYS A 4 8.95 0.59 28.17
CA CYS A 4 9.51 -0.08 29.35
C CYS A 4 10.89 0.54 29.64
N GLU A 5 11.19 0.77 30.93
CA GLU A 5 12.47 1.35 31.34
C GLU A 5 13.65 0.40 31.09
N ALA A 6 13.43 -0.91 31.20
CA ALA A 6 14.40 -1.93 30.87
C ALA A 6 14.66 -2.02 29.34
N CYS A 7 13.64 -1.74 28.52
CA CYS A 7 13.79 -1.68 27.07
C CYS A 7 14.71 -0.52 26.63
N LEU A 8 14.70 0.59 27.35
CA LEU A 8 15.59 1.73 27.09
C LEU A 8 17.06 1.42 27.38
N ARG A 9 17.32 0.51 28.30
CA ARG A 9 18.70 0.11 28.68
C ARG A 9 19.21 -1.07 27.87
N GLY A 10 18.41 -1.62 26.93
CA GLY A 10 18.76 -2.84 26.21
C GLY A 10 18.77 -4.10 27.07
N GLU A 11 18.31 -3.99 28.30
CA GLU A 11 18.15 -5.09 29.24
C GLU A 11 16.76 -5.69 29.05
N ILE A 12 16.63 -6.73 28.25
CA ILE A 12 15.41 -7.53 28.15
C ILE A 12 15.55 -8.65 29.19
N PRO A 13 14.92 -8.57 30.37
CA PRO A 13 14.93 -9.69 31.29
C PRO A 13 14.20 -10.86 30.64
N PRO A 14 14.67 -12.12 30.81
CA PRO A 14 13.92 -13.27 30.37
C PRO A 14 12.57 -13.28 31.10
N PRO A 15 11.46 -13.68 30.43
CA PRO A 15 10.15 -13.78 31.07
C PRO A 15 10.26 -14.76 32.23
N SER A 16 10.05 -14.28 33.46
CA SER A 16 9.91 -15.16 34.62
C SER A 16 8.51 -15.73 34.64
N ALA A 17 8.39 -17.02 34.99
CA ALA A 17 7.11 -17.73 34.99
C ALA A 17 6.10 -17.18 36.03
N ASP A 18 6.54 -16.29 36.92
CA ASP A 18 5.76 -15.76 38.04
C ASP A 18 5.44 -14.26 37.92
N GLU A 19 5.87 -13.57 36.87
CA GLU A 19 5.58 -12.14 36.71
C GLU A 19 4.20 -11.90 36.08
N LYS A 20 3.31 -11.32 36.87
CA LYS A 20 2.00 -10.82 36.44
C LYS A 20 2.09 -9.65 35.46
N GLU A 21 3.27 -9.08 35.25
CA GLU A 21 3.51 -7.96 34.34
C GLU A 21 4.52 -8.38 33.27
N SER A 22 4.06 -8.39 32.04
CA SER A 22 4.94 -8.60 30.88
C SER A 22 5.99 -7.48 30.81
N PRO A 23 7.29 -7.78 30.62
CA PRO A 23 8.32 -6.74 30.40
C PRO A 23 8.12 -5.99 29.07
N TYR A 24 7.20 -6.48 28.23
CA TYR A 24 6.86 -5.87 26.94
C TYR A 24 5.73 -4.86 27.08
N ALA A 25 5.75 -3.84 26.24
CA ALA A 25 4.62 -2.93 26.11
C ALA A 25 3.33 -3.70 25.79
N PRO A 26 2.18 -3.30 26.36
CA PRO A 26 0.92 -3.95 26.04
C PRO A 26 0.61 -3.80 24.54
N GLN A 27 0.11 -4.88 23.96
CA GLN A 27 -0.36 -4.85 22.57
C GLN A 27 -1.62 -3.97 22.50
N VAL A 28 -1.57 -2.88 21.72
CA VAL A 28 -2.66 -1.92 21.56
C VAL A 28 -3.39 -2.05 20.21
N ILE A 29 -2.79 -2.74 19.25
CA ILE A 29 -3.36 -2.96 17.92
C ILE A 29 -3.28 -4.46 17.61
N PRO A 30 -4.36 -5.08 17.08
CA PRO A 30 -4.31 -6.46 16.60
C PRO A 30 -3.21 -6.69 15.58
N ALA A 31 -2.61 -7.88 15.57
CA ALA A 31 -1.46 -8.17 14.71
C ALA A 31 -1.80 -8.11 13.22
N ASP A 32 -3.00 -8.53 12.83
CA ASP A 32 -3.53 -8.46 11.47
C ASP A 32 -3.64 -7.01 10.98
N ILE A 33 -4.18 -6.11 11.82
CA ILE A 33 -4.29 -4.67 11.51
C ILE A 33 -2.90 -4.03 11.43
N ALA A 34 -1.99 -4.35 12.36
CA ALA A 34 -0.62 -3.83 12.32
C ALA A 34 0.10 -4.26 11.04
N PHE A 35 -0.11 -5.51 10.60
CA PHE A 35 0.47 -6.04 9.36
C PHE A 35 -0.06 -5.30 8.13
N LEU A 36 -1.38 -5.15 8.00
CA LEU A 36 -2.01 -4.45 6.86
C LEU A 36 -1.57 -2.99 6.79
N MET A 37 -1.57 -2.28 7.92
CA MET A 37 -1.10 -0.90 7.97
C MET A 37 0.38 -0.78 7.60
N THR A 38 1.21 -1.71 8.07
CA THR A 38 2.63 -1.73 7.70
C THR A 38 2.81 -1.99 6.20
N SER A 39 2.01 -2.89 5.60
CA SER A 39 2.02 -3.14 4.17
C SER A 39 1.66 -1.88 3.38
N ALA A 40 0.56 -1.23 3.71
CA ALA A 40 0.15 0.03 3.08
C ALA A 40 1.22 1.13 3.21
N LEU A 41 1.88 1.23 4.37
CA LEU A 41 2.95 2.22 4.58
C LEU A 41 4.26 1.85 3.85
N LYS A 42 4.50 0.58 3.55
CA LYS A 42 5.59 0.16 2.65
C LYS A 42 5.32 0.59 1.22
N ASP A 43 4.08 0.56 0.77
CA ASP A 43 3.72 0.96 -0.59
C ASP A 43 3.85 2.46 -0.80
N VAL A 44 3.74 3.27 0.25
CA VAL A 44 4.11 4.70 0.19
C VAL A 44 5.57 4.88 -0.24
N ILE A 45 6.48 4.00 0.22
CA ILE A 45 7.90 4.03 -0.17
C ILE A 45 8.11 3.37 -1.53
N ARG A 46 7.36 2.33 -1.89
CA ARG A 46 7.52 1.63 -3.16
C ARG A 46 6.97 2.41 -4.35
N TYR A 47 5.80 3.03 -4.18
CA TYR A 47 5.02 3.60 -5.28
C TYR A 47 4.48 4.99 -4.99
N GLY A 48 4.51 5.45 -3.74
CA GLY A 48 3.87 6.66 -3.27
C GLY A 48 4.82 7.83 -3.03
N THR A 49 4.35 8.75 -2.19
CA THR A 49 5.04 10.02 -1.86
C THR A 49 6.38 9.85 -1.15
N GLY A 50 6.68 8.66 -0.64
CA GLY A 50 7.96 8.31 0.00
C GLY A 50 8.96 7.62 -0.93
N SER A 51 8.71 7.56 -2.24
CA SER A 51 9.47 6.73 -3.18
C SER A 51 10.97 7.04 -3.26
N GLN A 52 11.40 8.25 -2.92
CA GLN A 52 12.82 8.57 -2.81
C GLN A 52 13.56 7.72 -1.77
N ALA A 53 12.87 7.20 -0.74
CA ALA A 53 13.48 6.34 0.27
C ALA A 53 13.91 4.96 -0.30
N SER A 54 13.45 4.58 -1.48
CA SER A 54 13.90 3.37 -2.19
C SER A 54 15.41 3.37 -2.51
N ILE A 55 16.06 4.55 -2.51
CA ILE A 55 17.52 4.67 -2.66
C ILE A 55 18.29 3.95 -1.54
N LEU A 56 17.66 3.71 -0.39
CA LEU A 56 18.24 2.93 0.71
C LEU A 56 18.32 1.43 0.39
N ASN A 57 17.68 1.00 -0.71
CA ASN A 57 17.67 -0.38 -1.19
C ASN A 57 17.24 -1.39 -0.11
N ARG A 58 16.21 -1.06 0.67
CA ARG A 58 15.66 -1.88 1.76
C ARG A 58 14.17 -2.11 1.56
N ARG A 59 13.72 -3.34 1.83
CA ARG A 59 12.31 -3.77 1.70
C ARG A 59 11.54 -3.72 3.01
N ASP A 60 12.24 -3.49 4.12
CA ASP A 60 11.66 -3.46 5.47
C ASP A 60 11.25 -2.05 5.93
N LEU A 61 11.44 -1.03 5.08
CA LEU A 61 11.06 0.34 5.38
C LEU A 61 9.59 0.61 5.09
N ALA A 62 8.96 1.33 5.99
CA ALA A 62 7.59 1.84 5.88
C ALA A 62 7.56 3.30 6.35
N GLY A 63 6.63 4.12 5.84
CA GLY A 63 6.57 5.51 6.25
C GLY A 63 5.49 6.31 5.55
N LYS A 64 5.32 7.58 5.99
CA LYS A 64 4.34 8.50 5.45
C LYS A 64 4.83 9.93 5.54
N THR A 65 4.58 10.69 4.48
CA THR A 65 4.74 12.15 4.46
C THR A 65 3.58 12.83 5.17
N GLY A 66 3.84 13.97 5.77
CA GLY A 66 2.83 14.90 6.28
C GLY A 66 3.11 16.31 5.77
N THR A 67 2.06 17.04 5.43
CA THR A 67 2.15 18.46 5.05
C THR A 67 0.87 19.13 5.54
N THR A 68 1.01 20.19 6.31
CA THR A 68 -0.13 21.02 6.72
C THR A 68 -0.56 21.96 5.62
N SER A 69 -1.75 22.56 5.77
CA SER A 69 -2.22 23.62 4.88
C SER A 69 -1.16 24.74 4.76
N ASP A 70 -1.07 25.33 3.59
CA ASP A 70 -0.11 26.42 3.28
C ASP A 70 1.38 26.06 3.52
N TYR A 71 1.68 24.74 3.60
CA TYR A 71 3.05 24.23 3.81
C TYR A 71 3.73 24.79 5.06
N VAL A 72 2.98 25.04 6.13
CA VAL A 72 3.53 25.60 7.38
C VAL A 72 4.41 24.57 8.08
N ASP A 73 3.97 23.31 8.09
CA ASP A 73 4.71 22.19 8.66
C ASP A 73 4.85 21.07 7.65
N THR A 74 6.04 20.51 7.53
CA THR A 74 6.32 19.37 6.69
C THR A 74 6.96 18.25 7.49
N TRP A 75 6.50 17.03 7.25
CA TRP A 75 6.85 15.86 8.03
C TRP A 75 7.21 14.68 7.16
N PHE A 76 8.08 13.85 7.66
CA PHE A 76 8.19 12.46 7.26
C PHE A 76 8.40 11.59 8.50
N THR A 77 7.53 10.62 8.70
CA THR A 77 7.71 9.58 9.72
C THR A 77 7.88 8.24 9.01
N GLY A 78 8.97 7.56 9.31
CA GLY A 78 9.22 6.24 8.75
C GLY A 78 9.91 5.33 9.75
N PHE A 79 9.80 4.03 9.52
CA PHE A 79 10.26 3.02 10.45
C PHE A 79 10.64 1.71 9.75
N ASN A 80 11.35 0.87 10.50
CA ASN A 80 11.46 -0.56 10.25
C ASN A 80 11.15 -1.33 11.54
N SER A 81 11.45 -2.62 11.62
CA SER A 81 11.17 -3.43 12.82
C SER A 81 11.92 -2.99 14.08
N ASN A 82 12.99 -2.22 13.95
CA ASN A 82 13.90 -1.89 15.05
C ASN A 82 13.92 -0.40 15.40
N LEU A 83 13.59 0.46 14.45
CA LEU A 83 13.79 1.90 14.57
C LEU A 83 12.61 2.66 13.94
N VAL A 84 12.16 3.70 14.62
CA VAL A 84 11.27 4.72 14.08
C VAL A 84 11.96 6.07 14.16
N ALA A 85 11.85 6.85 13.10
CA ALA A 85 12.38 8.21 13.05
C ALA A 85 11.34 9.15 12.43
N THR A 86 11.23 10.34 12.98
CA THR A 86 10.38 11.42 12.47
C THR A 86 11.24 12.64 12.22
N VAL A 87 11.06 13.23 11.05
CA VAL A 87 11.63 14.53 10.69
C VAL A 87 10.50 15.54 10.53
N TRP A 88 10.68 16.68 11.15
CA TRP A 88 9.81 17.84 11.04
C TRP A 88 10.61 19.04 10.58
N ILE A 89 10.02 19.82 9.68
CA ILE A 89 10.55 21.12 9.24
C ILE A 89 9.40 22.13 9.31
N GLY A 90 9.66 23.20 10.02
CA GLY A 90 8.71 24.28 10.26
C GLY A 90 9.41 25.46 10.93
N PHE A 91 8.67 26.52 11.21
CA PHE A 91 9.14 27.71 11.93
C PHE A 91 8.40 27.85 13.26
N ASP A 92 9.06 28.40 14.27
CA ASP A 92 8.45 28.69 15.59
C ASP A 92 7.25 29.62 15.49
N GLN A 93 7.31 30.60 14.55
CA GLN A 93 6.16 31.38 14.14
C GLN A 93 5.61 30.81 12.85
N PRO A 94 4.29 30.56 12.76
CA PRO A 94 3.68 29.96 11.59
C PRO A 94 4.05 30.70 10.28
N SER A 95 4.82 30.08 9.43
CA SER A 95 5.24 30.60 8.13
C SER A 95 5.42 29.44 7.17
N SER A 96 5.11 29.65 5.90
CA SER A 96 5.25 28.61 4.89
C SER A 96 6.71 28.20 4.67
N VAL A 97 6.96 26.89 4.69
CA VAL A 97 8.26 26.30 4.29
C VAL A 97 8.42 26.30 2.76
N LEU A 98 7.33 26.53 2.02
CA LEU A 98 7.24 26.54 0.54
C LEU A 98 7.54 25.19 -0.11
N GLU A 99 7.60 24.11 0.69
CA GLU A 99 7.88 22.76 0.22
C GLU A 99 7.03 21.72 0.99
N TYR A 100 6.74 20.60 0.35
CA TYR A 100 6.02 19.48 0.98
C TYR A 100 6.97 18.44 1.57
N GLY A 101 6.42 17.57 2.45
CA GLY A 101 7.20 16.61 3.25
C GLY A 101 8.11 15.69 2.43
N ALA A 102 7.72 15.30 1.21
CA ALA A 102 8.56 14.47 0.35
C ALA A 102 9.82 15.20 -0.15
N LYS A 103 9.82 16.54 -0.23
CA LYS A 103 10.97 17.33 -0.67
C LYS A 103 11.78 17.90 0.48
N ALA A 104 11.13 18.30 1.55
CA ALA A 104 11.80 18.92 2.69
C ALA A 104 12.24 17.87 3.74
N ALA A 105 11.31 17.14 4.31
CA ALA A 105 11.57 16.24 5.45
C ALA A 105 12.16 14.87 5.04
N LEU A 106 11.69 14.28 3.93
CA LEU A 106 12.11 12.95 3.50
C LEU A 106 13.61 12.82 3.21
N PRO A 107 14.29 13.76 2.53
CA PRO A 107 15.74 13.63 2.29
C PRO A 107 16.55 13.55 3.60
N MET A 108 16.19 14.34 4.60
CA MET A 108 16.85 14.32 5.92
C MET A 108 16.60 12.99 6.63
N TRP A 109 15.39 12.46 6.53
CA TRP A 109 15.07 11.13 7.05
C TRP A 109 15.90 10.02 6.35
N ILE A 110 16.06 10.11 5.04
CA ILE A 110 16.87 9.16 4.26
C ILE A 110 18.32 9.19 4.72
N ASP A 111 18.89 10.37 4.91
CA ASP A 111 20.29 10.50 5.34
C ASP A 111 20.51 9.95 6.76
N PHE A 112 19.56 10.23 7.67
CA PHE A 112 19.59 9.64 9.00
C PHE A 112 19.51 8.10 8.95
N MET A 113 18.52 7.54 8.22
CA MET A 113 18.30 6.09 8.15
C MET A 113 19.45 5.37 7.44
N ARG A 114 20.11 6.01 6.47
CA ARG A 114 21.30 5.45 5.81
C ARG A 114 22.39 5.11 6.81
N VAL A 115 22.63 5.99 7.76
CA VAL A 115 23.63 5.79 8.82
C VAL A 115 23.10 4.83 9.90
N ALA A 116 21.89 5.06 10.39
CA ALA A 116 21.30 4.30 11.49
C ALA A 116 21.10 2.81 11.17
N LEU A 117 20.89 2.47 9.90
CA LEU A 117 20.66 1.09 9.47
C LEU A 117 21.92 0.42 8.87
N GLN A 118 23.06 1.10 8.90
CA GLN A 118 24.31 0.52 8.40
C GLN A 118 24.68 -0.76 9.16
N GLY A 119 24.90 -1.84 8.43
CA GLY A 119 25.24 -3.15 9.01
C GLY A 119 24.06 -3.87 9.69
N GLN A 120 22.86 -3.29 9.70
CA GLN A 120 21.68 -3.95 10.25
C GLN A 120 20.99 -4.80 9.19
N PRO A 121 20.70 -6.10 9.49
CA PRO A 121 19.96 -6.95 8.56
C PRO A 121 18.51 -6.46 8.40
N GLU A 122 17.96 -6.69 7.22
CA GLU A 122 16.52 -6.49 6.98
C GLU A 122 15.71 -7.48 7.79
N LYS A 123 14.60 -7.00 8.38
CA LYS A 123 13.64 -7.83 9.10
C LYS A 123 12.24 -7.54 8.58
N THR A 124 11.60 -8.57 8.04
CA THR A 124 10.19 -8.48 7.63
C THR A 124 9.28 -8.89 8.76
N MET A 125 8.16 -8.21 8.89
CA MET A 125 7.09 -8.63 9.80
C MET A 125 6.50 -9.96 9.30
N PRO A 126 6.41 -10.99 10.15
CA PRO A 126 5.77 -12.24 9.75
C PRO A 126 4.29 -12.02 9.46
N GLN A 127 3.79 -12.66 8.40
CA GLN A 127 2.37 -12.58 8.05
C GLN A 127 1.54 -13.33 9.10
N PRO A 128 0.55 -12.68 9.73
CA PRO A 128 -0.37 -13.32 10.66
C PRO A 128 -1.24 -14.39 9.98
N ASN A 129 -1.69 -15.39 10.72
CA ASN A 129 -2.50 -16.51 10.20
C ASN A 129 -3.85 -16.08 9.62
N ASP A 130 -4.38 -14.94 10.10
CA ASP A 130 -5.66 -14.38 9.65
C ASP A 130 -5.53 -13.46 8.42
N ILE A 131 -4.32 -13.28 7.91
CA ILE A 131 -4.05 -12.55 6.68
C ILE A 131 -3.87 -13.54 5.54
N VAL A 132 -4.54 -13.29 4.44
CA VAL A 132 -4.44 -14.03 3.18
C VAL A 132 -4.06 -13.08 2.05
N THR A 133 -3.48 -13.64 0.99
CA THR A 133 -3.13 -12.90 -0.22
C THR A 133 -4.10 -13.27 -1.32
N ALA A 134 -4.63 -12.28 -2.04
CA ALA A 134 -5.51 -12.48 -3.18
C ALA A 134 -5.09 -11.61 -4.36
N SER A 135 -5.42 -12.07 -5.58
CA SER A 135 -5.25 -11.29 -6.80
C SER A 135 -6.41 -10.32 -6.95
N ILE A 136 -6.11 -9.06 -7.25
CA ILE A 136 -7.12 -8.03 -7.51
C ILE A 136 -6.82 -7.26 -8.79
N ASP A 137 -7.86 -6.67 -9.33
CA ASP A 137 -7.73 -5.63 -10.35
C ASP A 137 -7.23 -4.34 -9.68
N PRO A 138 -6.12 -3.74 -10.13
CA PRO A 138 -5.53 -2.57 -9.47
C PRO A 138 -6.38 -1.29 -9.60
N ILE A 139 -7.35 -1.26 -10.51
CA ILE A 139 -8.19 -0.09 -10.76
C ILE A 139 -9.50 -0.21 -9.98
N SER A 140 -10.20 -1.34 -10.12
CA SER A 140 -11.50 -1.54 -9.48
C SER A 140 -11.41 -2.11 -8.07
N GLY A 141 -10.28 -2.75 -7.71
CA GLY A 141 -10.12 -3.47 -6.45
C GLY A 141 -10.86 -4.83 -6.40
N ASN A 142 -11.49 -5.26 -7.49
CA ASN A 142 -12.23 -6.51 -7.53
C ASN A 142 -11.30 -7.73 -7.48
N LEU A 143 -11.76 -8.79 -6.82
CA LEU A 143 -11.06 -10.06 -6.80
C LEU A 143 -10.99 -10.68 -8.19
N LEU A 144 -9.82 -11.17 -8.54
CA LEU A 144 -9.56 -11.85 -9.80
C LEU A 144 -9.01 -13.26 -9.56
N PRO A 145 -9.20 -14.19 -10.50
CA PRO A 145 -8.54 -15.49 -10.46
C PRO A 145 -7.02 -15.34 -10.36
N SER A 146 -6.38 -16.24 -9.62
CA SER A 146 -4.92 -16.22 -9.48
C SER A 146 -4.23 -16.37 -10.84
N GLY A 147 -3.25 -15.51 -11.12
CA GLY A 147 -2.51 -15.51 -12.37
C GLY A 147 -3.18 -14.74 -13.51
N THR A 148 -4.27 -14.01 -13.27
CA THR A 148 -4.87 -13.11 -14.26
C THR A 148 -3.84 -12.06 -14.70
N PRO A 149 -3.58 -11.89 -16.00
CA PRO A 149 -2.67 -10.86 -16.49
C PRO A 149 -3.10 -9.45 -16.04
N GLY A 150 -2.16 -8.66 -15.52
CA GLY A 150 -2.43 -7.31 -15.03
C GLY A 150 -2.98 -7.24 -13.61
N SER A 151 -3.29 -8.38 -12.98
CA SER A 151 -3.66 -8.39 -11.55
C SER A 151 -2.45 -8.11 -10.67
N ILE A 152 -2.72 -7.54 -9.49
CA ILE A 152 -1.74 -7.40 -8.41
C ILE A 152 -2.12 -8.30 -7.23
N LEU A 153 -1.12 -8.68 -6.44
CA LEU A 153 -1.34 -9.43 -5.19
C LEU A 153 -1.48 -8.45 -4.03
N GLU A 154 -2.58 -8.58 -3.27
CA GLU A 154 -2.86 -7.72 -2.13
C GLU A 154 -3.22 -8.56 -0.89
N TYR A 155 -3.02 -7.98 0.30
CA TYR A 155 -3.28 -8.63 1.57
C TYR A 155 -4.66 -8.27 2.09
N PHE A 156 -5.38 -9.29 2.58
CA PHE A 156 -6.72 -9.17 3.15
C PHE A 156 -6.82 -9.91 4.46
N ARG A 157 -7.68 -9.44 5.35
CA ARG A 157 -8.16 -10.29 6.44
C ARG A 157 -9.04 -11.38 5.85
N LYS A 158 -8.83 -12.60 6.28
CA LYS A 158 -9.56 -13.76 5.78
C LYS A 158 -11.09 -13.58 5.85
N ASN A 159 -11.58 -13.01 6.94
CA ASN A 159 -13.02 -12.78 7.13
C ASN A 159 -13.58 -11.68 6.21
N ASP A 160 -12.78 -10.70 5.83
CA ASP A 160 -13.20 -9.61 4.95
C ASP A 160 -13.21 -10.09 3.49
N LEU A 161 -12.25 -10.92 3.11
CA LEU A 161 -12.22 -11.53 1.78
C LEU A 161 -13.46 -12.39 1.49
N LEU A 162 -13.94 -13.13 2.49
CA LEU A 162 -15.15 -13.96 2.35
C LEU A 162 -16.43 -13.13 2.15
N ARG A 163 -16.40 -11.82 2.42
CA ARG A 163 -17.53 -10.90 2.25
C ARG A 163 -17.45 -10.07 0.98
N ALA A 164 -16.29 -10.10 0.28
CA ALA A 164 -16.11 -9.35 -0.95
C ALA A 164 -17.02 -9.93 -2.05
N PRO A 165 -17.74 -9.08 -2.82
CA PRO A 165 -18.51 -9.56 -3.96
C PRO A 165 -17.54 -10.15 -5.00
N ILE A 166 -17.74 -11.42 -5.36
CA ILE A 166 -17.06 -12.02 -6.50
C ILE A 166 -17.79 -11.50 -7.71
N GLN A 167 -17.14 -10.73 -8.56
CA GLN A 167 -17.66 -10.44 -9.88
C GLN A 167 -17.52 -11.71 -10.71
N GLU A 168 -18.62 -12.44 -10.87
CA GLU A 168 -18.74 -13.48 -11.89
C GLU A 168 -18.79 -12.77 -13.27
N ASP A 169 -17.64 -12.38 -13.77
CA ASP A 169 -17.55 -12.08 -15.19
C ASP A 169 -17.81 -13.39 -15.91
N SER A 170 -18.93 -13.40 -16.61
CA SER A 170 -19.44 -14.42 -17.48
C SER A 170 -18.33 -15.01 -18.37
N VAL A 171 -17.69 -16.07 -17.89
CA VAL A 171 -17.01 -17.01 -18.78
C VAL A 171 -18.12 -17.80 -19.45
N THR A 172 -18.65 -17.26 -20.53
CA THR A 172 -19.42 -18.04 -21.49
C THR A 172 -18.48 -19.06 -22.09
N PHE A 173 -18.50 -20.27 -21.54
CA PHE A 173 -17.98 -21.43 -22.23
C PHE A 173 -18.89 -21.59 -23.47
N ASN A 174 -18.37 -21.19 -24.64
CA ASN A 174 -18.94 -21.64 -25.90
C ASN A 174 -18.70 -23.14 -25.98
N THR A 175 -19.65 -23.93 -25.53
CA THR A 175 -19.81 -25.30 -25.95
C THR A 175 -20.19 -25.24 -27.44
N THR A 176 -19.21 -25.48 -28.29
CA THR A 176 -19.44 -25.82 -29.69
C THR A 176 -20.17 -27.16 -29.76
N ASP A 177 -21.48 -27.10 -29.73
CA ASP A 177 -22.28 -28.22 -30.24
C ASP A 177 -22.26 -28.19 -31.73
N ASN A 178 -21.55 -29.20 -32.25
CA ASN A 178 -21.50 -29.59 -33.64
C ASN A 178 -22.83 -30.30 -33.97
N SER A 179 -23.77 -29.59 -34.57
CA SER A 179 -24.86 -30.24 -35.32
C SER A 179 -25.06 -29.52 -36.65
N ASN A 180 -24.56 -30.18 -37.72
CA ASN A 180 -24.88 -29.89 -39.09
C ASN A 180 -26.38 -29.83 -39.34
N THR A 181 -26.87 -28.73 -39.90
CA THR A 181 -27.96 -28.78 -40.89
C THR A 181 -27.84 -27.59 -41.84
N VAL A 182 -27.66 -27.96 -43.07
CA VAL A 182 -27.66 -27.17 -44.30
C VAL A 182 -29.08 -26.63 -44.57
N THR A 183 -29.24 -25.36 -44.89
CA THR A 183 -30.12 -24.82 -45.95
C THR A 183 -29.81 -23.36 -46.22
N ASP A 184 -29.67 -23.06 -47.47
CA ASP A 184 -29.28 -21.87 -48.22
C ASP A 184 -30.52 -20.98 -48.52
N PRO A 185 -30.42 -19.91 -49.31
CA PRO A 185 -30.41 -18.50 -48.90
C PRO A 185 -31.65 -17.73 -49.39
N THR A 186 -31.80 -16.47 -49.07
CA THR A 186 -32.22 -15.38 -49.98
C THR A 186 -32.37 -14.02 -49.29
N GLU A 187 -31.69 -13.04 -49.88
CA GLU A 187 -32.08 -11.63 -50.17
C GLU A 187 -32.71 -10.76 -49.02
N ASN A 188 -32.34 -9.55 -48.73
CA ASN A 188 -32.18 -8.38 -49.58
C ASN A 188 -31.83 -7.14 -48.71
N SER A 189 -30.88 -6.38 -49.19
CA SER A 189 -30.68 -4.93 -49.15
C SER A 189 -31.47 -4.00 -48.19
N THR A 190 -30.86 -3.07 -47.49
CA THR A 190 -30.77 -1.65 -47.90
C THR A 190 -29.99 -0.80 -46.90
N GLN A 191 -29.20 0.10 -47.44
CA GLN A 191 -28.34 1.15 -46.89
C GLN A 191 -29.03 2.14 -45.94
N SER A 192 -28.28 2.70 -44.99
CA SER A 192 -28.06 4.13 -45.01
C SER A 192 -26.94 4.54 -44.03
N GLU A 193 -25.96 5.23 -44.59
CA GLU A 193 -24.88 5.96 -43.96
C GLU A 193 -25.40 7.12 -43.12
N THR A 194 -24.72 7.43 -42.04
CA THR A 194 -24.34 8.81 -41.73
C THR A 194 -23.20 8.84 -40.67
N LYS A 195 -22.11 9.41 -41.10
CA LYS A 195 -20.94 9.88 -40.33
C LYS A 195 -21.06 11.41 -40.27
N PRO A 196 -20.12 12.13 -39.63
CA PRO A 196 -19.77 12.32 -38.20
C PRO A 196 -19.86 13.79 -37.80
N GLN A 197 -19.68 14.11 -36.50
CA GLN A 197 -19.10 15.39 -36.17
C GLN A 197 -18.27 15.34 -34.87
N SER A 198 -17.07 15.84 -35.00
CA SER A 198 -16.05 16.12 -34.01
C SER A 198 -16.47 17.26 -33.08
N ASN A 199 -16.12 17.19 -31.81
CA ASN A 199 -15.70 18.39 -31.08
C ASN A 199 -14.62 18.02 -30.07
N LYS A 200 -13.50 18.69 -30.29
CA LYS A 200 -12.37 18.82 -29.36
C LYS A 200 -12.78 19.79 -28.26
N GLU A 201 -12.54 19.42 -27.03
CA GLU A 201 -12.14 20.40 -26.00
C GLU A 201 -11.16 19.76 -25.07
N ALA A 202 -10.04 20.44 -24.93
CA ALA A 202 -8.93 20.12 -24.05
C ALA A 202 -9.28 20.47 -22.62
N GLY A 203 -9.06 19.58 -21.71
CA GLY A 203 -9.05 19.83 -20.28
C GLY A 203 -7.78 19.23 -19.69
N GLU A 204 -6.98 20.07 -19.09
CA GLU A 204 -5.71 19.81 -18.45
C GLU A 204 -5.84 18.79 -17.31
N PRO A 205 -4.77 18.04 -16.99
CA PRO A 205 -4.79 17.06 -15.92
C PRO A 205 -4.57 17.74 -14.55
N LEU A 206 -5.45 17.46 -13.62
CA LEU A 206 -5.25 17.68 -12.20
C LEU A 206 -4.58 16.44 -11.59
N PHE A 207 -3.30 16.62 -11.21
CA PHE A 207 -2.46 15.91 -10.24
C PHE A 207 -2.38 14.40 -10.28
#